data_03479fabd244b58b020e5f398cc890a0
#
_entry.id   03479fabd244b58b020e5f398cc890a0
#
_cell.length_a   1.000
_cell.length_b   1.000
_cell.length_c   1.000
_cell.angle_alpha   90.00
_cell.angle_beta   90.00
_cell.angle_gamma   90.00
#
_symmetry.space_group_name_H-M   'P 1'
#
loop_
_entity.id
_entity.type
_entity.pdbx_description
1 polymer ?
#
loop_
_entity_poly.entity_id
_entity_poly.type
_entity_poly.pdbx_seq_one_letter_code
_entity_poly.pdbx_strand_id
1 'polypeptide(L)' 'SWVGKSLGQLGVRTKYDVNVLGIRHGEGGHVDVTPRPDDCIEENDLLLILGTNNKVNKVVELK' A
#
# COMPACT_ATOMS: atom_id res chain seq x y z
N SER A 1 11.76 -0.06 -3.83
CA SER A 1 10.58 0.76 -4.09
C SER A 1 9.39 -0.10 -4.48
N TRP A 2 8.23 0.30 -4.08
CA TRP A 2 6.98 -0.42 -4.37
C TRP A 2 6.32 0.04 -5.68
N VAL A 3 6.82 1.10 -6.26
CA VAL A 3 6.26 1.64 -7.51
C VAL A 3 6.38 0.60 -8.63
N GLY A 4 5.30 0.42 -9.36
CA GLY A 4 5.23 -0.53 -10.46
C GLY A 4 4.88 -1.95 -10.06
N LYS A 5 4.71 -2.21 -8.77
CA LYS A 5 4.36 -3.54 -8.27
C LYS A 5 2.92 -3.57 -7.78
N SER A 6 2.27 -4.72 -7.94
CA SER A 6 0.92 -4.89 -7.42
C SER A 6 0.94 -5.23 -5.94
N LEU A 7 -0.18 -5.02 -5.27
CA LEU A 7 -0.30 -5.37 -3.86
C LEU A 7 -0.08 -6.88 -3.63
N GLY A 8 -0.55 -7.71 -4.55
CA GLY A 8 -0.34 -9.15 -4.46
C GLY A 8 1.13 -9.54 -4.61
N GLN A 9 1.86 -8.89 -5.52
CA GLN A 9 3.29 -9.12 -5.69
C GLN A 9 4.08 -8.73 -4.45
N LEU A 10 3.68 -7.65 -3.80
CA LEU A 10 4.34 -7.18 -2.59
C LEU A 10 4.06 -8.07 -1.39
N GLY A 11 2.94 -8.77 -1.40
CA GLY A 11 2.54 -9.60 -0.27
C GLY A 11 2.38 -8.79 1.01
N VAL A 12 1.80 -7.60 0.90
CA VAL A 12 1.72 -6.65 2.02
C VAL A 12 1.08 -7.30 3.24
N ARG A 13 0.01 -8.05 3.02
CA ARG A 13 -0.74 -8.67 4.10
C ARG A 13 0.01 -9.82 4.75
N THR A 14 0.70 -10.62 3.94
CA THR A 14 1.38 -11.82 4.43
C THR A 14 2.80 -11.54 4.89
N LYS A 15 3.54 -10.69 4.17
CA LYS A 15 4.92 -10.37 4.51
C LYS A 15 5.03 -9.33 5.60
N TYR A 16 4.18 -8.30 5.56
CA TYR A 16 4.30 -7.16 6.46
C TYR A 16 3.20 -7.13 7.52
N ASP A 17 2.21 -8.01 7.37
CA ASP A 17 1.11 -8.16 8.32
C ASP A 17 0.38 -6.83 8.59
N VAL A 18 0.15 -6.08 7.53
CA VAL A 18 -0.64 -4.86 7.57
C VAL A 18 -1.80 -4.97 6.59
N ASN A 19 -2.87 -4.26 6.85
CA ASN A 19 -4.01 -4.18 5.94
C ASN A 19 -3.96 -2.89 5.15
N VAL A 20 -4.21 -2.98 3.85
CA VAL A 20 -4.34 -1.81 3.00
C VAL A 20 -5.81 -1.41 3.00
N LEU A 21 -6.11 -0.24 3.56
CA LEU A 21 -7.47 0.27 3.66
C LEU A 21 -7.89 1.04 2.41
N GLY A 22 -6.92 1.59 1.70
CA GLY A 22 -7.21 2.36 0.50
C GLY A 22 -5.95 2.82 -0.20
N ILE A 23 -6.10 3.25 -1.43
CA ILE A 23 -5.02 3.83 -2.22
C ILE A 23 -5.55 5.12 -2.85
N ARG A 24 -4.82 6.23 -2.65
CA ARG A 24 -5.09 7.46 -3.37
C ARG A 24 -4.07 7.59 -4.50
N HIS A 25 -4.56 7.62 -5.73
CA HIS A 25 -3.69 7.73 -6.92
C HIS A 25 -3.38 9.19 -7.19
N GLY A 26 -2.11 9.56 -7.00
CA GLY A 26 -1.65 10.92 -7.21
C GLY A 26 -2.16 11.90 -6.18
N GLU A 27 -1.71 13.16 -6.28
CA GLU A 27 -2.18 14.22 -5.40
C GLU A 27 -3.57 14.67 -5.80
N GLY A 28 -4.46 14.74 -4.83
CA GLY A 28 -5.82 15.17 -5.09
C GLY A 28 -6.70 14.15 -5.80
N GLY A 29 -6.19 12.94 -6.02
CA GLY A 29 -6.95 11.86 -6.63
C GLY A 29 -7.98 11.27 -5.67
N HIS A 30 -8.86 10.44 -6.22
CA HIS A 30 -9.84 9.74 -5.40
C HIS A 30 -9.18 8.61 -4.62
N VAL A 31 -9.71 8.34 -3.43
CA VAL A 31 -9.27 7.20 -2.64
C VAL A 31 -10.07 5.97 -3.06
N ASP A 32 -9.36 4.94 -3.51
CA ASP A 32 -9.96 3.65 -3.78
C ASP A 32 -10.00 2.88 -2.46
N VAL A 33 -11.20 2.64 -1.94
CA VAL A 33 -11.38 2.00 -0.63
C VAL A 33 -11.50 0.47 -0.72
N THR A 34 -11.41 -0.08 -1.93
CA THR A 34 -11.45 -1.52 -2.15
C THR A 34 -10.28 -1.97 -3.01
N PRO A 35 -9.03 -1.76 -2.55
CA PRO A 35 -7.87 -2.15 -3.34
C PRO A 35 -7.83 -3.67 -3.51
N ARG A 36 -7.43 -4.10 -4.70
CA ARG A 36 -7.35 -5.52 -5.06
C ARG A 36 -5.89 -5.96 -5.13
N PRO A 37 -5.64 -7.27 -5.04
CA PRO A 37 -4.26 -7.77 -5.13
C PRO A 37 -3.57 -7.41 -6.44
N ASP A 38 -4.32 -7.22 -7.52
CA ASP A 38 -3.76 -6.86 -8.83
C ASP A 38 -3.63 -5.35 -9.04
N ASP A 39 -4.06 -4.54 -8.09
CA ASP A 39 -3.85 -3.09 -8.17
C ASP A 39 -2.37 -2.77 -8.01
N CYS A 40 -1.84 -2.00 -8.95
CA CYS A 40 -0.43 -1.60 -8.95
C CYS A 40 -0.26 -0.25 -8.29
N ILE A 41 0.87 -0.11 -7.59
CA ILE A 41 1.25 1.16 -6.97
C ILE A 41 1.98 2.00 -8.00
N GLU A 42 1.57 3.25 -8.15
CA GLU A 42 2.21 4.20 -9.04
C GLU A 42 2.92 5.28 -8.25
N GLU A 43 3.77 6.03 -8.93
CA GLU A 43 4.48 7.15 -8.31
C GLU A 43 3.48 8.15 -7.76
N ASN A 44 3.76 8.67 -6.57
CA ASN A 44 2.91 9.63 -5.86
C ASN A 44 1.61 9.05 -5.30
N ASP A 45 1.46 7.74 -5.32
CA ASP A 45 0.32 7.11 -4.66
C ASP A 45 0.48 7.14 -3.15
N LEU A 46 -0.64 7.31 -2.46
CA LEU A 46 -0.68 7.26 -1.00
C LEU A 46 -1.41 5.99 -0.59
N LEU A 47 -0.75 5.19 0.23
CA LEU A 47 -1.35 3.98 0.78
C LEU A 47 -1.87 4.27 2.19
N LEU A 48 -3.13 3.90 2.42
CA LEU A 48 -3.73 3.93 3.75
C LEU A 48 -3.64 2.52 4.32
N ILE A 49 -2.83 2.36 5.35
CA ILE A 49 -2.57 1.03 5.93
C ILE A 49 -2.94 1.01 7.41
N LEU A 50 -3.30 -0.17 7.89
CA LEU A 50 -3.60 -0.43 9.29
C LEU A 50 -2.75 -1.59 9.79
N GLY A 51 -2.08 -1.40 10.93
CA GLY A 51 -1.25 -2.44 11.54
C GLY A 51 -0.67 -1.93 12.84
N THR A 52 0.16 -2.74 13.49
CA THR A 52 0.88 -2.29 14.67
C THR A 52 1.92 -1.25 14.27
N ASN A 53 2.34 -0.42 15.23
CA ASN A 53 3.33 0.62 14.96
C ASN A 53 4.62 0.07 14.36
N ASN A 54 5.09 -1.05 14.87
CA ASN A 54 6.33 -1.67 14.37
C ASN A 54 6.18 -2.12 12.91
N LYS A 55 5.05 -2.71 12.59
CA LYS A 55 4.81 -3.22 11.23
C LYS A 55 4.58 -2.09 10.23
N VAL A 56 3.85 -1.07 10.65
CA VAL A 56 3.63 0.12 9.81
C VAL A 56 4.96 0.82 9.55
N ASN A 57 5.80 0.97 10.56
CA ASN A 57 7.11 1.60 10.40
C ASN A 57 8.00 0.84 9.44
N LYS A 58 7.96 -0.50 9.46
CA LYS A 58 8.70 -1.31 8.49
C LYS A 58 8.26 -1.03 7.06
N VAL A 59 6.97 -0.91 6.84
CA VAL A 59 6.42 -0.61 5.52
C VAL A 59 6.90 0.76 5.05
N VAL A 60 6.87 1.76 5.93
CA VAL A 60 7.33 3.12 5.61
C VAL A 60 8.81 3.10 5.23
N GLU A 61 9.63 2.34 5.94
CA GLU A 61 11.05 2.25 5.63
C GLU A 61 11.32 1.58 4.29
N LEU A 62 10.51 0.58 3.92
CA LEU A 62 10.70 -0.20 2.69
C LEU A 62 10.15 0.51 1.45
N LYS A 63 9.21 1.39 1.63
CA LYS A 63 8.70 2.19 0.52
C LYS A 63 9.77 3.13 0.01
#